data_8eed9360463d4bdc42372885087b29d9
#
_entry.id   8eed9360463d4bdc42372885087b29d9
#
_cell.length_a   1.000
_cell.length_b   1.000
_cell.length_c   1.000
_cell.angle_alpha   90.00
_cell.angle_beta   90.00
_cell.angle_gamma   90.00
#
_symmetry.space_group_name_H-M   'P 1'
#
loop_
_entity.id
_entity.type
_entity.pdbx_description
1 polymer ?
#
loop_
_entity_poly.entity_id
_entity_poly.type
_entity_poly.pdbx_seq_one_letter_code
_entity_poly.pdbx_strand_id
1 'polypeptide(L)'
;KGVWGLRETNKNPISQITDTNDEELNTTGKEGKVKLVKHYLRERDKEIVVSKKKSFQKKHGKLFCEACNFDFKDKYGDRGEGYIECHHIIPLSEINKEHKVKLSDLALLCSNCHRMVHRKRKWLTMSQLKKIIVTK
;
A
#
# COMPACT_ATOMS: atom_id res chain seq x y z
N LYS A 1 11.52 -14.20 -36.50
CA LYS A 1 12.04 -12.89 -36.32
C LYS A 1 11.00 -11.82 -36.16
N GLY A 2 9.79 -12.04 -36.60
CA GLY A 2 8.71 -11.15 -36.32
C GLY A 2 8.50 -10.94 -34.83
N VAL A 3 9.17 -11.73 -34.07
CA VAL A 3 9.22 -11.63 -32.62
C VAL A 3 9.52 -10.21 -32.15
N TRP A 4 10.25 -9.51 -32.93
CA TRP A 4 10.69 -8.19 -32.54
C TRP A 4 9.55 -7.18 -32.46
N GLY A 5 8.56 -7.34 -33.29
CA GLY A 5 7.38 -6.51 -33.21
C GLY A 5 6.65 -6.69 -31.90
N LEU A 6 6.73 -7.87 -31.35
CA LEU A 6 6.05 -8.18 -30.10
C LEU A 6 6.61 -7.37 -28.95
N ARG A 7 7.91 -7.10 -28.98
CA ARG A 7 8.51 -6.35 -27.91
C ARG A 7 8.04 -4.91 -27.90
N GLU A 8 7.82 -4.36 -29.06
CA GLU A 8 7.33 -3.00 -29.17
C GLU A 8 5.91 -2.91 -28.63
N THR A 9 5.13 -3.90 -28.96
CA THR A 9 3.76 -3.94 -28.49
C THR A 9 3.69 -3.98 -26.97
N ASN A 10 4.64 -4.70 -26.38
CA ASN A 10 4.64 -4.85 -24.94
C ASN A 10 4.99 -3.58 -24.19
N LYS A 11 5.76 -2.72 -24.82
CA LYS A 11 6.18 -1.49 -24.17
C LYS A 11 4.99 -0.54 -23.93
N ASN A 12 4.14 -0.44 -24.91
CA ASN A 12 3.08 0.53 -24.84
C ASN A 12 2.04 0.26 -23.77
N PRO A 13 1.54 -0.97 -23.66
CA PRO A 13 0.58 -1.26 -22.61
C PRO A 13 1.13 -1.04 -21.21
N ILE A 14 2.39 -1.37 -21.02
CA ILE A 14 2.99 -1.25 -19.69
C ILE A 14 3.06 0.19 -19.25
N SER A 15 3.47 1.06 -20.14
CA SER A 15 3.63 2.47 -19.79
C SER A 15 2.30 3.15 -19.47
N GLN A 16 1.21 2.60 -19.96
CA GLN A 16 -0.10 3.17 -19.71
C GLN A 16 -0.72 2.72 -18.41
N ILE A 17 -0.20 1.65 -17.84
CA ILE A 17 -0.77 1.05 -16.65
C ILE A 17 -0.16 1.61 -15.37
N THR A 18 1.03 2.17 -15.47
CA THR A 18 1.71 2.67 -14.29
C THR A 18 0.95 3.81 -13.64
N ASP A 19 0.81 3.75 -12.35
CA ASP A 19 0.20 4.82 -11.58
C ASP A 19 1.29 5.80 -11.11
N THR A 20 0.87 6.78 -10.35
CA THR A 20 1.77 7.82 -9.89
C THR A 20 2.95 7.29 -9.08
N ASN A 21 2.72 6.22 -8.33
CA ASN A 21 3.80 5.65 -7.54
C ASN A 21 4.82 4.94 -8.43
N ASP A 22 4.30 4.26 -9.44
CA ASP A 22 5.18 3.60 -10.40
C ASP A 22 5.96 4.61 -11.23
N GLU A 23 5.35 5.74 -11.50
CA GLU A 23 6.05 6.81 -12.20
C GLU A 23 7.24 7.31 -11.38
N GLU A 24 7.05 7.42 -10.08
CA GLU A 24 8.16 7.80 -9.22
C GLU A 24 9.28 6.77 -9.25
N LEU A 25 8.92 5.50 -9.30
CA LEU A 25 9.89 4.43 -9.40
C LEU A 25 10.63 4.46 -10.71
N ASN A 26 9.94 4.84 -11.77
CA ASN A 26 10.52 4.86 -13.11
C ASN A 26 11.27 6.15 -13.41
N THR A 27 11.18 7.12 -12.53
CA THR A 27 11.92 8.36 -12.70
C THR A 27 13.41 8.09 -12.65
N THR A 28 14.11 8.51 -13.67
CA THR A 28 15.54 8.26 -13.80
C THR A 28 16.40 9.24 -13.01
N GLY A 29 15.83 10.31 -12.52
CA GLY A 29 16.56 11.32 -11.80
C GLY A 29 16.82 10.95 -10.35
N LYS A 30 17.80 11.63 -9.77
CA LYS A 30 18.13 11.46 -8.36
C LYS A 30 16.97 11.82 -7.45
N GLU A 31 16.16 12.75 -7.89
CA GLU A 31 15.01 13.21 -7.12
C GLU A 31 14.01 12.11 -6.85
N GLY A 32 13.72 11.31 -7.85
CA GLY A 32 12.80 10.20 -7.69
C GLY A 32 13.28 9.20 -6.67
N LYS A 33 14.56 8.91 -6.69
CA LYS A 33 15.16 7.98 -5.71
C LYS A 33 15.08 8.54 -4.30
N VAL A 34 15.35 9.82 -4.14
CA VAL A 34 15.29 10.46 -2.82
C VAL A 34 13.87 10.42 -2.27
N LYS A 35 12.89 10.74 -3.09
CA LYS A 35 11.49 10.70 -2.67
C LYS A 35 11.08 9.31 -2.25
N LEU A 36 11.46 8.31 -3.02
CA LEU A 36 11.13 6.93 -2.72
C LEU A 36 11.75 6.49 -1.41
N VAL A 37 13.01 6.81 -1.19
CA VAL A 37 13.70 6.47 0.05
C VAL A 37 13.02 7.13 1.26
N LYS A 38 12.66 8.40 1.15
CA LYS A 38 11.98 9.10 2.22
C LYS A 38 10.62 8.48 2.53
N HIS A 39 9.89 8.09 1.51
CA HIS A 39 8.60 7.44 1.68
C HIS A 39 8.76 6.14 2.48
N TYR A 40 9.68 5.30 2.07
CA TYR A 40 9.93 4.04 2.77
C TYR A 40 10.42 4.24 4.19
N LEU A 41 11.26 5.23 4.42
CA LEU A 41 11.76 5.50 5.77
C LEU A 41 10.63 5.95 6.70
N ARG A 42 9.72 6.76 6.21
CA ARG A 42 8.59 7.24 7.01
C ARG A 42 7.61 6.13 7.37
N GLU A 43 7.44 5.17 6.47
CA GLU A 43 6.53 4.06 6.72
C GLU A 43 7.17 2.94 7.53
N ARG A 44 8.43 3.11 7.88
CA ARG A 44 9.21 2.05 8.51
C ARG A 44 9.34 2.15 10.02
N ASP A 45 8.41 2.74 10.69
CA ASP A 45 8.42 2.55 12.14
C ASP A 45 7.97 1.11 12.40
N LYS A 46 8.96 0.23 12.42
CA LYS A 46 8.69 -1.22 12.51
C LYS A 46 8.01 -1.60 13.80
N GLU A 47 8.30 -0.91 14.87
CA GLU A 47 7.74 -1.26 16.16
C GLU A 47 6.23 -1.05 16.19
N ILE A 48 5.77 0.07 15.67
CA ILE A 48 4.34 0.36 15.69
C ILE A 48 3.59 -0.52 14.70
N VAL A 49 4.21 -0.85 13.58
CA VAL A 49 3.62 -1.76 12.60
C VAL A 49 3.47 -3.15 13.20
N VAL A 50 4.52 -3.64 13.85
CA VAL A 50 4.49 -4.95 14.53
C VAL A 50 3.41 -4.93 15.62
N SER A 51 3.35 -3.88 16.40
CA SER A 51 2.34 -3.75 17.45
C SER A 51 0.93 -3.74 16.89
N LYS A 52 0.73 -3.04 15.77
CA LYS A 52 -0.59 -3.00 15.12
C LYS A 52 -0.99 -4.39 14.65
N LYS A 53 -0.08 -5.11 14.02
CA LYS A 53 -0.36 -6.47 13.54
C LYS A 53 -0.68 -7.42 14.68
N LYS A 54 0.12 -7.36 15.75
CA LYS A 54 -0.12 -8.22 16.91
C LYS A 54 -1.46 -7.94 17.57
N SER A 55 -1.77 -6.67 17.75
CA SER A 55 -3.03 -6.27 18.33
C SER A 55 -4.22 -6.72 17.48
N PHE A 56 -4.11 -6.55 16.18
CA PHE A 56 -5.15 -6.95 15.24
C PHE A 56 -5.33 -8.48 15.24
N GLN A 57 -4.22 -9.21 15.19
CA GLN A 57 -4.27 -10.66 15.19
C GLN A 57 -4.84 -11.21 16.49
N LYS A 58 -4.50 -10.60 17.61
CA LYS A 58 -5.05 -10.99 18.90
C LYS A 58 -6.56 -10.77 18.95
N LYS A 59 -7.02 -9.67 18.37
CA LYS A 59 -8.44 -9.32 18.37
C LYS A 59 -9.25 -10.16 17.40
N HIS A 60 -8.72 -10.44 16.22
CA HIS A 60 -9.46 -11.08 15.13
C HIS A 60 -9.04 -12.51 14.82
N GLY A 61 -7.95 -12.97 15.40
CA GLY A 61 -7.45 -14.32 15.17
C GLY A 61 -6.61 -14.49 13.91
N LYS A 62 -6.63 -13.52 13.03
CA LYS A 62 -5.87 -13.56 11.78
C LYS A 62 -5.65 -12.16 11.25
N LEU A 63 -4.79 -12.04 10.23
CA LEU A 63 -4.54 -10.77 9.56
C LEU A 63 -5.33 -10.74 8.26
N PHE A 64 -6.06 -9.67 8.04
CA PHE A 64 -6.80 -9.46 6.79
C PHE A 64 -6.97 -7.98 6.53
N CYS A 65 -7.29 -7.63 5.29
CA CYS A 65 -7.52 -6.25 4.90
C CYS A 65 -8.76 -5.70 5.59
N GLU A 66 -8.62 -4.57 6.25
CA GLU A 66 -9.75 -3.95 6.95
C GLU A 66 -10.81 -3.41 5.99
N ALA A 67 -10.48 -3.25 4.71
CA ALA A 67 -11.42 -2.73 3.73
C ALA A 67 -12.14 -3.83 2.95
N CYS A 68 -11.40 -4.85 2.47
CA CYS A 68 -12.00 -5.87 1.60
C CYS A 68 -11.91 -7.29 2.16
N ASN A 69 -11.32 -7.45 3.35
CA ASN A 69 -11.19 -8.74 4.03
C ASN A 69 -10.21 -9.73 3.37
N PHE A 70 -9.42 -9.26 2.41
CA PHE A 70 -8.44 -10.13 1.77
C PHE A 70 -7.42 -10.65 2.78
N ASP A 71 -7.17 -11.94 2.75
CA ASP A 71 -6.25 -12.61 3.67
C ASP A 71 -5.13 -13.24 2.85
N PHE A 72 -3.91 -12.73 3.00
CA PHE A 72 -2.78 -13.23 2.23
C PHE A 72 -2.41 -14.67 2.56
N LYS A 73 -2.54 -15.06 3.80
CA LYS A 73 -2.27 -16.44 4.19
C LYS A 73 -3.28 -17.39 3.57
N ASP A 74 -4.55 -17.00 3.57
CA ASP A 74 -5.60 -17.81 2.99
C ASP A 74 -5.40 -17.98 1.49
N LYS A 75 -4.96 -16.93 0.81
CA LYS A 75 -4.78 -16.95 -0.64
C LYS A 75 -3.47 -17.63 -1.06
N TYR A 76 -2.39 -17.36 -0.34
CA TYR A 76 -1.04 -17.77 -0.75
C TYR A 76 -0.38 -18.78 0.18
N GLY A 77 -1.09 -19.27 1.18
CA GLY A 77 -0.53 -20.25 2.10
C GLY A 77 0.57 -19.65 2.98
N ASP A 78 1.56 -20.44 3.27
CA ASP A 78 2.64 -20.03 4.18
C ASP A 78 3.39 -18.78 3.70
N ARG A 79 3.45 -18.57 2.40
CA ARG A 79 4.13 -17.40 1.87
C ARG A 79 3.43 -16.11 2.27
N GLY A 80 2.13 -16.17 2.45
CA GLY A 80 1.37 -14.99 2.86
C GLY A 80 1.24 -14.81 4.36
N GLU A 81 1.79 -15.74 5.13
CA GLU A 81 1.64 -15.65 6.57
C GLU A 81 2.34 -14.42 7.13
N GLY A 82 1.61 -13.65 7.93
CA GLY A 82 2.14 -12.45 8.56
C GLY A 82 2.23 -11.24 7.64
N TYR A 83 1.86 -11.39 6.38
CA TYR A 83 1.94 -10.28 5.44
C TYR A 83 0.64 -9.50 5.40
N ILE A 84 0.74 -8.20 5.57
CA ILE A 84 -0.31 -7.22 5.36
C ILE A 84 0.38 -5.86 5.35
N GLU A 85 -0.17 -4.90 4.61
CA GLU A 85 0.41 -3.57 4.59
C GLU A 85 -0.25 -2.69 5.63
N CYS A 86 0.53 -1.80 6.18
CA CYS A 86 0.06 -0.90 7.22
C CYS A 86 -0.06 0.51 6.65
N HIS A 87 -1.25 1.04 6.70
CA HIS A 87 -1.57 2.34 6.14
C HIS A 87 -1.74 3.37 7.25
N HIS A 88 -1.07 4.51 7.11
CA HIS A 88 -1.28 5.64 8.00
C HIS A 88 -2.54 6.37 7.55
N ILE A 89 -3.56 6.39 8.38
CA ILE A 89 -4.83 7.01 8.04
C ILE A 89 -4.67 8.51 7.84
N ILE A 90 -3.80 9.11 8.63
CA ILE A 90 -3.49 10.53 8.53
C ILE A 90 -2.21 10.69 7.73
N PRO A 91 -2.21 11.49 6.65
CA PRO A 91 -0.99 11.71 5.89
C PRO A 91 0.14 12.22 6.77
N LEU A 92 1.33 11.63 6.62
CA LEU A 92 2.48 12.03 7.43
C LEU A 92 2.81 13.51 7.28
N SER A 93 2.50 14.09 6.14
CA SER A 93 2.72 15.52 5.90
C SER A 93 1.82 16.42 6.76
N GLU A 94 0.71 15.88 7.24
CA GLU A 94 -0.23 16.63 8.07
C GLU A 94 0.01 16.42 9.57
N ILE A 95 0.94 15.55 9.90
CA ILE A 95 1.28 15.26 11.28
C ILE A 95 2.40 16.20 11.71
N ASN A 96 2.20 16.94 12.80
CA ASN A 96 3.26 17.78 13.32
C ASN A 96 4.31 16.93 14.05
N LYS A 97 5.45 17.53 14.34
CA LYS A 97 6.58 16.80 14.92
C LYS A 97 6.29 16.18 16.29
N GLU A 98 5.33 16.72 16.99
CA GLU A 98 4.99 16.26 18.33
C GLU A 98 3.92 15.15 18.32
N HIS A 99 3.32 14.92 17.19
CA HIS A 99 2.29 13.89 17.10
C HIS A 99 2.90 12.51 17.26
N LYS A 100 2.41 11.77 18.23
CA LYS A 100 2.80 10.38 18.38
C LYS A 100 1.75 9.51 17.69
N VAL A 101 2.22 8.67 16.78
CA VAL A 101 1.34 7.77 16.04
C VAL A 101 0.78 6.72 17.01
N LYS A 102 -0.54 6.59 17.01
CA LYS A 102 -1.24 5.59 17.81
C LYS A 102 -1.65 4.44 16.92
N LEU A 103 -1.95 3.29 17.54
CA LEU A 103 -2.43 2.15 16.75
C LEU A 103 -3.72 2.48 16.01
N SER A 104 -4.56 3.35 16.56
CA SER A 104 -5.80 3.77 15.91
C SER A 104 -5.56 4.64 14.69
N ASP A 105 -4.37 5.19 14.54
CA ASP A 105 -3.99 5.97 13.35
C ASP A 105 -3.58 5.09 12.18
N LEU A 106 -3.56 3.79 12.38
CA LEU A 106 -3.10 2.82 11.39
C LEU A 106 -4.23 1.89 10.99
N ALA A 107 -4.25 1.51 9.74
CA ALA A 107 -5.16 0.49 9.22
C ALA A 107 -4.35 -0.57 8.47
N LEU A 108 -4.78 -1.81 8.57
CA LEU A 108 -4.16 -2.89 7.82
C LEU A 108 -4.91 -3.07 6.51
N LEU A 109 -4.21 -2.96 5.40
CA LEU A 109 -4.79 -3.04 4.08
C LEU A 109 -4.02 -4.02 3.21
N CYS A 110 -4.72 -4.67 2.31
CA CYS A 110 -4.04 -5.43 1.28
C CYS A 110 -3.37 -4.46 0.30
N SER A 111 -2.45 -4.98 -0.48
CA SER A 111 -1.70 -4.16 -1.42
C SER A 111 -2.60 -3.41 -2.38
N ASN A 112 -3.68 -4.03 -2.83
CA ASN A 112 -4.61 -3.38 -3.76
C ASN A 112 -5.35 -2.22 -3.12
N CYS A 113 -5.92 -2.44 -1.95
CA CYS A 113 -6.65 -1.38 -1.26
C CYS A 113 -5.74 -0.24 -0.86
N HIS A 114 -4.54 -0.57 -0.40
CA HIS A 114 -3.56 0.45 -0.03
C HIS A 114 -3.18 1.30 -1.23
N ARG A 115 -2.96 0.66 -2.36
CA ARG A 115 -2.64 1.35 -3.59
C ARG A 115 -3.78 2.27 -4.03
N MET A 116 -5.00 1.79 -3.89
CA MET A 116 -6.16 2.59 -4.30
C MET A 116 -6.37 3.81 -3.41
N VAL A 117 -6.08 3.69 -2.12
CA VAL A 117 -6.15 4.84 -1.23
C VAL A 117 -5.22 5.96 -1.70
N HIS A 118 -4.03 5.59 -2.13
CA HIS A 118 -2.99 6.55 -2.52
C HIS A 118 -3.00 6.91 -4.00
N ARG A 119 -3.94 6.36 -4.76
CA ARG A 119 -3.92 6.53 -6.20
C ARG A 119 -4.01 7.98 -6.67
N LYS A 120 -4.79 8.77 -5.96
CA LYS A 120 -4.94 10.19 -6.30
C LYS A 120 -4.34 11.05 -5.19
N ARG A 121 -4.05 12.27 -5.53
CA ARG A 121 -3.41 13.19 -4.59
C ARG A 121 -4.15 13.28 -3.26
N LYS A 122 -5.47 13.35 -3.32
CA LYS A 122 -6.27 13.32 -2.10
C LYS A 122 -6.57 11.87 -1.74
N TRP A 123 -6.12 11.44 -0.58
CA TRP A 123 -6.33 10.07 -0.13
C TRP A 123 -7.79 9.81 0.18
N LEU A 124 -8.20 8.58 -0.03
CA LEU A 124 -9.51 8.14 0.41
C LEU A 124 -9.48 7.90 1.92
N THR A 125 -10.59 8.22 2.58
CA THR A 125 -10.78 7.76 3.96
C THR A 125 -11.13 6.28 3.93
N MET A 126 -11.00 5.61 5.07
CA MET A 126 -11.39 4.20 5.15
C MET A 126 -12.85 3.99 4.76
N SER A 127 -13.71 4.91 5.19
CA SER A 127 -15.13 4.85 4.84
C SER A 127 -15.36 4.96 3.34
N GLN A 128 -14.67 5.90 2.70
CA GLN A 128 -14.76 6.09 1.24
C GLN A 128 -14.24 4.87 0.50
N LEU A 129 -13.12 4.32 0.96
CA LEU A 129 -12.56 3.12 0.35
C LEU A 129 -13.53 1.95 0.40
N LYS A 130 -14.13 1.71 1.54
CA LYS A 130 -15.09 0.63 1.70
C LYS A 130 -16.30 0.80 0.78
N LYS A 131 -16.73 2.03 0.57
CA LYS A 131 -17.88 2.30 -0.28
C LYS A 131 -17.63 2.04 -1.76
N ILE A 132 -16.40 2.27 -2.22
CA ILE A 132 -16.11 2.07 -3.65
C ILE A 132 -15.80 0.63 -4.00
N ILE A 133 -15.56 -0.23 -3.00
CA ILE A 133 -15.28 -1.63 -3.26
C ILE A 133 -16.57 -2.31 -3.74
N VAL A 134 -16.48 -2.87 -4.94
CA VAL A 134 -17.61 -3.62 -5.52
C VAL A 134 -17.55 -5.04 -5.01
N THR A 135 -18.57 -5.44 -4.29
CA THR A 135 -18.68 -6.81 -3.81
C THR A 135 -19.63 -7.60 -4.70
N LYS A 136 -19.23 -8.80 -5.03
CA LYS A 136 -20.04 -9.69 -5.85
C LYS A 136 -20.39 -10.97 -5.11
#